data_2b78f6d9d6b960e96c5ddb71b6f4c6bb
#
_entry.id   2b78f6d9d6b960e96c5ddb71b6f4c6bb
#
_cell.length_a   1.000
_cell.length_b   1.000
_cell.length_c   1.000
_cell.angle_alpha   90.00
_cell.angle_beta   90.00
_cell.angle_gamma   90.00
#
_symmetry.space_group_name_H-M   'P 1'
#
loop_
_entity.id
_entity.type
_entity.pdbx_description
1 polymer ?
#
loop_
_entity_poly.entity_id
_entity_poly.type
_entity_poly.pdbx_seq_one_letter_code
_entity_poly.pdbx_strand_id
1 'polypeptide(L)'
;MYKLIIFDLDGVLIDAKHIHFETLNRALSDIDKKYNINLDEHLSIYDGLKTNQKLKLLSEKKALPETYHDQIWQSKQKLTINALSNIKENFEMINLFSHLSDSGYKIACCSNSIRKTVLLVLSKLGIIKFFDLILSNEDVKNSKPHPEIYWKAMTKLNALPEETLILEDSPIGLIGAHKSGADVFRIDTPKDITLDNINIKLNNTKIMNMPKWKGEKLNVLIPMAGAGSRFEAAGYTFPKPLIDVNGKPMIQTIVENLNIEANYIFVVRKEHREKYSLDILLNLVAPNCKIVEVNTITEGAACTTLLAKKYIDNDCPLIMANSDQFVEWNSIDFMYKMSEQQVDAGILTFKSTHPKWSFVKLNDNNFVTEVAEKKPISDIATVGIYYWKRGSDYVRYAEQMISKNIRVNNEFYVCPVFNEAILDKKTIKTYNIEKMWGLGTPEDLTFFLKNFNQ
;
A
#
# COMPACT_ATOMS: atom_id res chain seq x y z
N MET A 1 11.05 0.11 10.21
CA MET A 1 11.63 -0.91 9.30
C MET A 1 11.37 -2.27 9.91
N TYR A 2 10.80 -3.19 9.14
CA TYR A 2 10.55 -4.54 9.65
C TYR A 2 11.86 -5.24 10.03
N LYS A 3 11.78 -6.02 11.11
CA LYS A 3 12.84 -6.93 11.58
C LYS A 3 12.38 -8.37 11.53
N LEU A 4 11.06 -8.58 11.67
CA LEU A 4 10.46 -9.90 11.76
C LEU A 4 9.35 -10.05 10.70
N ILE A 5 9.37 -11.19 10.00
CA ILE A 5 8.32 -11.61 9.09
C ILE A 5 7.74 -12.92 9.61
N ILE A 6 6.45 -12.92 9.89
CA ILE A 6 5.72 -14.10 10.39
C ILE A 6 4.83 -14.63 9.28
N PHE A 7 4.98 -15.90 8.98
CA PHE A 7 4.14 -16.61 8.01
C PHE A 7 3.17 -17.53 8.74
N ASP A 8 1.89 -17.49 8.36
CA ASP A 8 1.03 -18.64 8.62
C ASP A 8 1.44 -19.81 7.71
N LEU A 9 0.89 -21.00 7.97
CA LEU A 9 1.22 -22.20 7.21
C LEU A 9 0.16 -22.51 6.16
N ASP A 10 -1.07 -22.78 6.63
CA ASP A 10 -2.17 -23.31 5.82
C ASP A 10 -2.89 -22.20 5.07
N GLY A 11 -2.79 -22.18 3.75
CA GLY A 11 -3.31 -21.09 2.88
C GLY A 11 -2.29 -20.00 2.55
N VAL A 12 -1.16 -19.96 3.29
CA VAL A 12 -0.05 -19.04 3.03
C VAL A 12 1.13 -19.77 2.40
N LEU A 13 1.74 -20.73 3.09
CA LEU A 13 2.89 -21.50 2.58
C LEU A 13 2.47 -22.74 1.78
N ILE A 14 1.28 -23.26 2.04
CA ILE A 14 0.71 -24.41 1.35
C ILE A 14 -0.81 -24.27 1.24
N ASP A 15 -1.39 -24.67 0.12
CA ASP A 15 -2.83 -24.83 -0.01
C ASP A 15 -3.27 -26.19 0.58
N ALA A 16 -3.54 -26.20 1.89
CA ALA A 16 -3.97 -27.39 2.61
C ALA A 16 -5.48 -27.41 2.93
N LYS A 17 -6.27 -26.41 2.47
CA LYS A 17 -7.70 -26.29 2.78
C LYS A 17 -8.48 -27.54 2.36
N HIS A 18 -8.29 -28.00 1.12
CA HIS A 18 -8.92 -29.22 0.62
C HIS A 18 -8.44 -30.48 1.37
N ILE A 19 -7.18 -30.57 1.72
CA ILE A 19 -6.62 -31.70 2.49
C ILE A 19 -7.28 -31.76 3.86
N HIS A 20 -7.43 -30.63 4.54
CA HIS A 20 -8.09 -30.57 5.84
C HIS A 20 -9.58 -30.89 5.78
N PHE A 21 -10.26 -30.47 4.71
CA PHE A 21 -11.64 -30.81 4.43
C PHE A 21 -11.83 -32.32 4.20
N GLU A 22 -11.06 -32.91 3.27
CA GLU A 22 -11.18 -34.33 2.91
C GLU A 22 -10.82 -35.24 4.10
N THR A 23 -9.74 -34.93 4.81
CA THR A 23 -9.27 -35.75 5.93
C THR A 23 -10.22 -35.69 7.12
N LEU A 24 -10.87 -34.55 7.37
CA LEU A 24 -11.92 -34.44 8.38
C LEU A 24 -13.14 -35.26 7.99
N ASN A 25 -13.65 -35.09 6.78
CA ASN A 25 -14.84 -35.85 6.32
C ASN A 25 -14.58 -37.34 6.26
N ARG A 26 -13.37 -37.78 5.91
CA ARG A 26 -13.03 -39.19 5.95
C ARG A 26 -13.05 -39.73 7.39
N ALA A 27 -12.47 -39.00 8.34
CA ALA A 27 -12.51 -39.39 9.73
C ALA A 27 -13.93 -39.37 10.34
N LEU A 28 -14.80 -38.45 9.89
CA LEU A 28 -16.20 -38.41 10.26
C LEU A 28 -17.00 -39.60 9.66
N SER A 29 -16.72 -39.92 8.38
CA SER A 29 -17.38 -41.04 7.67
C SER A 29 -17.04 -42.39 8.28
N ASP A 30 -15.87 -42.53 8.90
CA ASP A 30 -15.48 -43.75 9.64
C ASP A 30 -16.39 -43.99 10.86
N ILE A 31 -17.09 -42.93 11.35
CA ILE A 31 -18.10 -43.03 12.41
C ILE A 31 -19.50 -43.15 11.79
N ASP A 32 -19.94 -42.10 11.05
CA ASP A 32 -21.20 -42.06 10.32
C ASP A 32 -21.18 -40.91 9.32
N LYS A 33 -21.56 -41.19 8.07
CA LYS A 33 -21.59 -40.20 6.96
C LYS A 33 -22.54 -39.02 7.24
N LYS A 34 -23.52 -39.13 8.14
CA LYS A 34 -24.41 -38.01 8.50
C LYS A 34 -23.68 -36.82 9.14
N TYR A 35 -22.47 -37.03 9.71
CA TYR A 35 -21.67 -35.97 10.30
C TYR A 35 -20.80 -35.21 9.29
N ASN A 36 -20.75 -35.69 8.04
CA ASN A 36 -19.95 -35.00 6.99
C ASN A 36 -20.44 -33.57 6.79
N ILE A 37 -19.48 -32.72 6.42
CA ILE A 37 -19.72 -31.33 6.08
C ILE A 37 -19.49 -31.12 4.58
N ASN A 38 -20.21 -30.18 3.98
CA ASN A 38 -19.92 -29.78 2.60
C ASN A 38 -18.77 -28.74 2.56
N LEU A 39 -18.26 -28.43 1.35
CA LEU A 39 -17.12 -27.55 1.19
C LEU A 39 -17.44 -26.10 1.64
N ASP A 40 -18.62 -25.60 1.31
CA ASP A 40 -19.03 -24.24 1.69
C ASP A 40 -19.17 -24.11 3.21
N GLU A 41 -19.72 -25.13 3.87
CA GLU A 41 -19.79 -25.23 5.32
C GLU A 41 -18.39 -25.28 5.94
N HIS A 42 -17.45 -26.02 5.31
CA HIS A 42 -16.07 -26.07 5.76
C HIS A 42 -15.41 -24.70 5.68
N LEU A 43 -15.46 -24.02 4.54
CA LEU A 43 -14.81 -22.74 4.31
C LEU A 43 -15.40 -21.59 5.14
N SER A 44 -16.73 -21.62 5.36
CA SER A 44 -17.42 -20.53 6.09
C SER A 44 -17.39 -20.66 7.61
N ILE A 45 -17.35 -21.89 8.16
CA ILE A 45 -17.53 -22.13 9.59
C ILE A 45 -16.30 -22.77 10.25
N TYR A 46 -15.64 -23.68 9.55
CA TYR A 46 -14.63 -24.54 10.16
C TYR A 46 -13.19 -24.19 9.74
N ASP A 47 -13.00 -23.41 8.68
CA ASP A 47 -11.64 -23.08 8.21
C ASP A 47 -10.85 -22.28 9.25
N GLY A 48 -9.55 -22.56 9.36
CA GLY A 48 -8.66 -21.93 10.35
C GLY A 48 -8.83 -22.42 11.82
N LEU A 49 -9.92 -23.15 12.15
CA LEU A 49 -10.15 -23.67 13.50
C LEU A 49 -9.32 -24.93 13.81
N LYS A 50 -8.91 -25.07 15.08
CA LYS A 50 -8.34 -26.35 15.57
C LYS A 50 -9.36 -27.49 15.43
N THR A 51 -8.86 -28.71 15.20
CA THR A 51 -9.74 -29.90 15.07
C THR A 51 -10.67 -30.07 16.27
N ASN A 52 -10.20 -29.87 17.49
CA ASN A 52 -11.06 -29.99 18.69
C ASN A 52 -12.19 -28.96 18.73
N GLN A 53 -11.96 -27.73 18.22
CA GLN A 53 -13.02 -26.72 18.10
C GLN A 53 -14.03 -27.10 17.00
N LYS A 54 -13.57 -27.64 15.88
CA LYS A 54 -14.42 -28.18 14.82
C LYS A 54 -15.33 -29.29 15.35
N LEU A 55 -14.79 -30.21 16.13
CA LEU A 55 -15.55 -31.32 16.72
C LEU A 55 -16.60 -30.83 17.72
N LYS A 56 -16.30 -29.84 18.57
CA LYS A 56 -17.28 -29.23 19.46
C LYS A 56 -18.43 -28.59 18.68
N LEU A 57 -18.12 -27.83 17.63
CA LEU A 57 -19.13 -27.24 16.77
C LEU A 57 -19.99 -28.31 16.04
N LEU A 58 -19.41 -29.45 15.67
CA LEU A 58 -20.14 -30.56 15.08
C LEU A 58 -21.05 -31.24 16.11
N SER A 59 -20.65 -31.31 17.38
CA SER A 59 -21.55 -31.78 18.46
C SER A 59 -22.76 -30.86 18.62
N GLU A 60 -22.54 -29.55 18.60
CA GLU A 60 -23.61 -28.56 18.73
C GLU A 60 -24.55 -28.54 17.49
N LYS A 61 -23.97 -28.59 16.28
CA LYS A 61 -24.74 -28.40 15.03
C LYS A 61 -25.31 -29.70 14.45
N LYS A 62 -24.62 -30.83 14.62
CA LYS A 62 -24.98 -32.12 13.99
C LYS A 62 -25.13 -33.23 15.02
N ALA A 63 -25.19 -32.92 16.32
CA ALA A 63 -25.32 -33.89 17.41
C ALA A 63 -24.26 -35.01 17.37
N LEU A 64 -23.00 -34.66 17.00
CA LEU A 64 -21.89 -35.60 17.05
C LEU A 64 -21.60 -35.96 18.53
N PRO A 65 -21.64 -37.25 18.95
CA PRO A 65 -21.34 -37.62 20.32
C PRO A 65 -19.88 -37.31 20.67
N GLU A 66 -19.64 -36.65 21.81
CA GLU A 66 -18.29 -36.27 22.25
C GLU A 66 -17.37 -37.47 22.46
N THR A 67 -17.93 -38.66 22.73
CA THR A 67 -17.19 -39.92 22.88
C THR A 67 -16.36 -40.29 21.64
N TYR A 68 -16.71 -39.79 20.46
CA TYR A 68 -15.97 -40.03 19.22
C TYR A 68 -14.90 -38.98 18.94
N HIS A 69 -14.81 -37.89 19.71
CA HIS A 69 -13.91 -36.80 19.43
C HIS A 69 -12.44 -37.25 19.33
N ASP A 70 -11.94 -38.01 20.28
CA ASP A 70 -10.56 -38.49 20.29
C ASP A 70 -10.26 -39.40 19.11
N GLN A 71 -11.19 -40.32 18.78
CA GLN A 71 -11.02 -41.23 17.65
C GLN A 71 -10.98 -40.45 16.32
N ILE A 72 -11.89 -39.51 16.12
CA ILE A 72 -11.92 -38.66 14.92
C ILE A 72 -10.67 -37.81 14.84
N TRP A 73 -10.25 -37.21 15.96
CA TRP A 73 -9.04 -36.39 16.01
C TRP A 73 -7.81 -37.18 15.57
N GLN A 74 -7.59 -38.38 16.16
CA GLN A 74 -6.47 -39.24 15.83
C GLN A 74 -6.48 -39.68 14.36
N SER A 75 -7.63 -40.15 13.87
CA SER A 75 -7.82 -40.55 12.47
C SER A 75 -7.51 -39.38 11.52
N LYS A 76 -8.11 -38.22 11.78
CA LYS A 76 -7.87 -37.00 10.98
C LYS A 76 -6.40 -36.60 10.95
N GLN A 77 -5.69 -36.59 12.10
CA GLN A 77 -4.27 -36.22 12.13
C GLN A 77 -3.42 -37.21 11.31
N LYS A 78 -3.68 -38.52 11.45
CA LYS A 78 -2.97 -39.55 10.68
C LYS A 78 -3.19 -39.39 9.17
N LEU A 79 -4.43 -39.17 8.74
CA LEU A 79 -4.79 -38.94 7.34
C LEU A 79 -4.13 -37.66 6.79
N THR A 80 -4.15 -36.59 7.57
CA THR A 80 -3.52 -35.31 7.18
C THR A 80 -2.02 -35.46 6.98
N ILE A 81 -1.31 -36.09 7.91
CA ILE A 81 0.13 -36.34 7.82
C ILE A 81 0.45 -37.18 6.58
N ASN A 82 -0.33 -38.22 6.30
CA ASN A 82 -0.12 -39.05 5.13
C ASN A 82 -0.33 -38.26 3.82
N ALA A 83 -1.37 -37.44 3.73
CA ALA A 83 -1.62 -36.60 2.56
C ALA A 83 -0.49 -35.58 2.32
N LEU A 84 -0.02 -34.91 3.40
CA LEU A 84 1.05 -33.91 3.33
C LEU A 84 2.45 -34.52 3.10
N SER A 85 2.63 -35.83 3.33
CA SER A 85 3.94 -36.49 3.11
C SER A 85 4.39 -36.51 1.65
N ASN A 86 3.48 -36.32 0.71
CA ASN A 86 3.71 -36.28 -0.74
C ASN A 86 4.11 -34.89 -1.29
N ILE A 87 4.17 -33.87 -0.44
CA ILE A 87 4.63 -32.52 -0.82
C ILE A 87 6.07 -32.62 -1.32
N LYS A 88 6.37 -31.88 -2.37
CA LYS A 88 7.72 -31.76 -2.94
C LYS A 88 8.35 -30.43 -2.56
N GLU A 89 9.69 -30.39 -2.60
CA GLU A 89 10.44 -29.16 -2.47
C GLU A 89 9.94 -28.08 -3.44
N ASN A 90 9.88 -26.84 -2.94
CA ASN A 90 9.52 -25.67 -3.73
C ASN A 90 10.73 -24.74 -3.87
N PHE A 91 11.38 -24.80 -5.02
CA PHE A 91 12.59 -24.03 -5.30
C PHE A 91 12.36 -22.53 -5.31
N GLU A 92 11.18 -22.06 -5.73
CA GLU A 92 10.84 -20.63 -5.69
C GLU A 92 10.74 -20.13 -4.25
N MET A 93 10.10 -20.90 -3.37
CA MET A 93 10.07 -20.60 -1.94
C MET A 93 11.46 -20.67 -1.31
N ILE A 94 12.27 -21.67 -1.66
CA ILE A 94 13.65 -21.77 -1.14
C ILE A 94 14.44 -20.51 -1.48
N ASN A 95 14.36 -20.03 -2.74
CA ASN A 95 15.03 -18.81 -3.18
C ASN A 95 14.50 -17.58 -2.43
N LEU A 96 13.17 -17.46 -2.28
CA LEU A 96 12.54 -16.39 -1.53
C LEU A 96 13.03 -16.34 -0.08
N PHE A 97 12.97 -17.48 0.63
CA PHE A 97 13.37 -17.54 2.04
C PHE A 97 14.88 -17.35 2.24
N SER A 98 15.71 -17.79 1.29
CA SER A 98 17.15 -17.48 1.28
C SER A 98 17.36 -15.98 1.19
N HIS A 99 16.70 -15.31 0.22
CA HIS A 99 16.82 -13.87 0.03
C HIS A 99 16.37 -13.07 1.28
N LEU A 100 15.25 -13.45 1.91
CA LEU A 100 14.78 -12.80 3.13
C LEU A 100 15.78 -12.98 4.30
N SER A 101 16.33 -14.18 4.46
CA SER A 101 17.35 -14.48 5.47
C SER A 101 18.65 -13.70 5.22
N ASP A 102 19.14 -13.69 3.99
CA ASP A 102 20.36 -12.96 3.59
C ASP A 102 20.19 -11.44 3.73
N SER A 103 18.95 -10.96 3.61
CA SER A 103 18.58 -9.53 3.85
C SER A 103 18.50 -9.18 5.34
N GLY A 104 18.71 -10.15 6.25
CA GLY A 104 18.77 -9.94 7.69
C GLY A 104 17.42 -9.95 8.42
N TYR A 105 16.34 -10.34 7.74
CA TYR A 105 15.05 -10.51 8.41
C TYR A 105 15.04 -11.74 9.30
N LYS A 106 14.44 -11.62 10.50
CA LYS A 106 14.03 -12.76 11.28
C LYS A 106 12.76 -13.36 10.69
N ILE A 107 12.69 -14.68 10.65
CA ILE A 107 11.58 -15.40 10.01
C ILE A 107 10.93 -16.34 11.00
N ALA A 108 9.61 -16.25 11.16
CA ALA A 108 8.86 -17.16 12.01
C ALA A 108 7.67 -17.79 11.29
N CYS A 109 7.31 -19.02 11.71
CA CYS A 109 6.05 -19.65 11.33
C CYS A 109 5.13 -19.70 12.56
N CYS A 110 3.86 -19.26 12.39
CA CYS A 110 2.85 -19.26 13.44
C CYS A 110 1.54 -19.89 12.93
N SER A 111 1.25 -21.13 13.31
CA SER A 111 0.12 -21.89 12.78
C SER A 111 -0.80 -22.47 13.85
N ASN A 112 -2.11 -22.57 13.52
CA ASN A 112 -3.09 -23.32 14.31
C ASN A 112 -3.00 -24.86 14.10
N SER A 113 -2.12 -25.34 13.23
CA SER A 113 -1.83 -26.76 13.05
C SER A 113 -0.98 -27.31 14.18
N ILE A 114 -0.97 -28.65 14.39
CA ILE A 114 -0.13 -29.32 15.36
C ILE A 114 1.35 -29.24 14.94
N ARG A 115 2.26 -29.23 15.91
CA ARG A 115 3.71 -29.12 15.66
C ARG A 115 4.23 -30.11 14.63
N LYS A 116 3.79 -31.38 14.72
CA LYS A 116 4.20 -32.42 13.78
C LYS A 116 3.85 -32.08 12.33
N THR A 117 2.67 -31.51 12.09
CA THR A 117 2.23 -31.07 10.76
C THR A 117 3.07 -29.90 10.28
N VAL A 118 3.28 -28.88 11.13
CA VAL A 118 4.09 -27.69 10.77
C VAL A 118 5.50 -28.10 10.35
N LEU A 119 6.19 -28.89 11.17
CA LEU A 119 7.55 -29.34 10.88
C LEU A 119 7.63 -30.20 9.61
N LEU A 120 6.65 -31.09 9.39
CA LEU A 120 6.58 -31.92 8.18
C LEU A 120 6.48 -31.05 6.93
N VAL A 121 5.56 -30.08 6.91
CA VAL A 121 5.33 -29.24 5.72
C VAL A 121 6.55 -28.37 5.42
N LEU A 122 7.10 -27.68 6.43
CA LEU A 122 8.28 -26.82 6.23
C LEU A 122 9.51 -27.62 5.76
N SER A 123 9.67 -28.86 6.28
CA SER A 123 10.72 -29.77 5.85
C SER A 123 10.53 -30.24 4.41
N LYS A 124 9.30 -30.62 4.04
CA LYS A 124 8.97 -31.08 2.69
C LYS A 124 9.09 -29.99 1.64
N LEU A 125 8.74 -28.74 1.98
CA LEU A 125 8.96 -27.57 1.13
C LEU A 125 10.45 -27.19 0.98
N GLY A 126 11.35 -27.74 1.82
CA GLY A 126 12.78 -27.43 1.81
C GLY A 126 13.15 -26.11 2.52
N ILE A 127 12.21 -25.49 3.23
CA ILE A 127 12.38 -24.14 3.79
C ILE A 127 12.60 -24.09 5.30
N ILE A 128 12.50 -25.21 6.01
CA ILE A 128 12.57 -25.25 7.48
C ILE A 128 13.83 -24.59 8.06
N LYS A 129 14.97 -24.67 7.37
CA LYS A 129 16.26 -24.13 7.78
C LYS A 129 16.33 -22.61 7.85
N PHE A 130 15.37 -21.89 7.24
CA PHE A 130 15.33 -20.44 7.22
C PHE A 130 14.53 -19.85 8.39
N PHE A 131 13.82 -20.67 9.17
CA PHE A 131 12.99 -20.18 10.26
C PHE A 131 13.79 -20.07 11.57
N ASP A 132 13.87 -18.85 12.12
CA ASP A 132 14.41 -18.59 13.46
C ASP A 132 13.48 -19.11 14.56
N LEU A 133 12.17 -19.18 14.28
CA LEU A 133 11.16 -19.66 15.24
C LEU A 133 9.99 -20.34 14.54
N ILE A 134 9.57 -21.47 15.07
CA ILE A 134 8.38 -22.19 14.61
C ILE A 134 7.46 -22.40 15.81
N LEU A 135 6.24 -21.85 15.71
CA LEU A 135 5.18 -21.97 16.71
C LEU A 135 3.96 -22.66 16.11
N SER A 136 3.43 -23.59 16.86
CA SER A 136 2.22 -24.35 16.57
C SER A 136 1.12 -24.02 17.58
N ASN A 137 -0.06 -24.61 17.42
CA ASN A 137 -1.12 -24.49 18.40
C ASN A 137 -0.78 -25.10 19.77
N GLU A 138 0.26 -25.93 19.85
CA GLU A 138 0.73 -26.57 21.08
C GLU A 138 1.63 -25.63 21.91
N ASP A 139 2.08 -24.54 21.32
CA ASP A 139 2.97 -23.58 21.96
C ASP A 139 2.25 -22.46 22.70
N VAL A 140 0.94 -22.37 22.55
CA VAL A 140 0.10 -21.27 23.10
C VAL A 140 -1.10 -21.82 23.85
N LYS A 141 -1.52 -21.09 24.87
CA LYS A 141 -2.75 -21.38 25.59
C LYS A 141 -3.97 -21.02 24.75
N ASN A 142 -3.96 -19.84 24.15
CA ASN A 142 -5.04 -19.32 23.32
C ASN A 142 -4.59 -19.25 21.86
N SER A 143 -5.18 -20.09 21.02
CA SER A 143 -4.90 -20.10 19.59
C SER A 143 -5.63 -18.98 18.86
N LYS A 144 -5.29 -18.73 17.59
CA LYS A 144 -6.01 -17.80 16.70
C LYS A 144 -7.53 -18.07 16.80
N PRO A 145 -8.38 -17.04 16.93
CA PRO A 145 -8.15 -15.61 16.69
C PRO A 145 -7.55 -14.81 17.86
N HIS A 146 -7.05 -15.45 18.91
CA HIS A 146 -6.29 -14.77 19.94
C HIS A 146 -4.88 -14.44 19.43
N PRO A 147 -4.32 -13.24 19.70
CA PRO A 147 -3.01 -12.82 19.18
C PRO A 147 -1.79 -13.46 19.86
N GLU A 148 -1.98 -14.31 20.86
CA GLU A 148 -0.92 -14.84 21.72
C GLU A 148 0.23 -15.47 20.94
N ILE A 149 -0.04 -16.18 19.85
CA ILE A 149 0.99 -16.83 19.04
C ILE A 149 1.93 -15.81 18.38
N TYR A 150 1.37 -14.69 17.92
CA TYR A 150 2.13 -13.60 17.31
C TYR A 150 2.91 -12.81 18.37
N TRP A 151 2.29 -12.47 19.52
CA TRP A 151 2.99 -11.84 20.64
C TRP A 151 4.17 -12.69 21.12
N LYS A 152 3.98 -14.01 21.19
CA LYS A 152 5.03 -14.94 21.58
C LYS A 152 6.18 -14.96 20.57
N ALA A 153 5.87 -14.90 19.27
CA ALA A 153 6.89 -14.81 18.22
C ALA A 153 7.69 -13.50 18.32
N MET A 154 7.00 -12.37 18.41
CA MET A 154 7.61 -11.05 18.57
C MET A 154 8.50 -10.96 19.80
N THR A 155 8.02 -11.43 20.95
CA THR A 155 8.80 -11.43 22.21
C THR A 155 10.05 -12.30 22.10
N LYS A 156 9.93 -13.52 21.53
CA LYS A 156 11.08 -14.45 21.43
C LYS A 156 12.13 -13.97 20.44
N LEU A 157 11.75 -13.23 19.42
CA LEU A 157 12.65 -12.73 18.38
C LEU A 157 13.02 -11.25 18.55
N ASN A 158 12.63 -10.64 19.67
CA ASN A 158 12.97 -9.26 20.04
C ASN A 158 12.53 -8.25 18.97
N ALA A 159 11.30 -8.38 18.47
CA ALA A 159 10.69 -7.46 17.52
C ALA A 159 9.44 -6.81 18.13
N LEU A 160 9.26 -5.52 17.86
CA LEU A 160 8.07 -4.78 18.24
C LEU A 160 6.95 -5.02 17.21
N PRO A 161 5.66 -4.78 17.56
CA PRO A 161 4.56 -4.90 16.61
C PRO A 161 4.80 -4.09 15.31
N GLU A 162 5.24 -2.84 15.42
CA GLU A 162 5.56 -1.94 14.30
C GLU A 162 6.80 -2.37 13.49
N GLU A 163 7.56 -3.33 13.98
CA GLU A 163 8.72 -3.94 13.31
C GLU A 163 8.40 -5.32 12.73
N THR A 164 7.11 -5.73 12.78
CA THR A 164 6.67 -7.07 12.41
C THR A 164 5.65 -7.02 11.27
N LEU A 165 5.87 -7.85 10.25
CA LEU A 165 4.93 -8.12 9.18
C LEU A 165 4.39 -9.54 9.34
N ILE A 166 3.07 -9.71 9.34
CA ILE A 166 2.39 -11.01 9.41
C ILE A 166 1.70 -11.30 8.08
N LEU A 167 1.98 -12.45 7.49
CA LEU A 167 1.32 -12.96 6.29
C LEU A 167 0.26 -13.99 6.70
N GLU A 168 -0.99 -13.73 6.35
CA GLU A 168 -2.16 -14.50 6.79
C GLU A 168 -3.26 -14.54 5.71
N ASP A 169 -4.02 -15.66 5.63
CA ASP A 169 -5.10 -15.83 4.65
C ASP A 169 -6.48 -15.99 5.28
N SER A 170 -6.55 -16.64 6.44
CA SER A 170 -7.82 -17.04 7.06
C SER A 170 -8.47 -15.91 7.85
N PRO A 171 -9.83 -15.78 7.84
CA PRO A 171 -10.52 -14.75 8.63
C PRO A 171 -10.14 -14.78 10.11
N ILE A 172 -9.99 -15.98 10.67
CA ILE A 172 -9.64 -16.20 12.09
C ILE A 172 -8.20 -15.76 12.37
N GLY A 173 -7.27 -16.11 11.48
CA GLY A 173 -5.88 -15.70 11.58
C GLY A 173 -5.72 -14.18 11.42
N LEU A 174 -6.40 -13.56 10.45
CA LEU A 174 -6.42 -12.12 10.24
C LEU A 174 -6.89 -11.35 11.48
N ILE A 175 -7.96 -11.82 12.17
CA ILE A 175 -8.42 -11.22 13.43
C ILE A 175 -7.30 -11.26 14.49
N GLY A 176 -6.62 -12.40 14.63
CA GLY A 176 -5.51 -12.54 15.57
C GLY A 176 -4.31 -11.66 15.21
N ALA A 177 -3.97 -11.62 13.93
CA ALA A 177 -2.88 -10.80 13.40
C ALA A 177 -3.13 -9.31 13.64
N HIS A 178 -4.30 -8.78 13.28
CA HIS A 178 -4.65 -7.38 13.56
C HIS A 178 -4.66 -7.05 15.06
N LYS A 179 -5.19 -7.94 15.89
CA LYS A 179 -5.17 -7.77 17.37
C LYS A 179 -3.77 -7.80 17.96
N SER A 180 -2.79 -8.33 17.25
CA SER A 180 -1.40 -8.34 17.73
C SER A 180 -0.73 -6.96 17.70
N GLY A 181 -1.29 -6.02 16.92
CA GLY A 181 -0.74 -4.68 16.67
C GLY A 181 0.30 -4.64 15.57
N ALA A 182 0.66 -5.77 14.96
CA ALA A 182 1.59 -5.83 13.84
C ALA A 182 0.92 -5.48 12.51
N ASP A 183 1.73 -5.13 11.51
CA ASP A 183 1.24 -4.98 10.14
C ASP A 183 0.86 -6.33 9.54
N VAL A 184 -0.23 -6.35 8.79
CA VAL A 184 -0.78 -7.57 8.19
C VAL A 184 -0.77 -7.47 6.68
N PHE A 185 -0.22 -8.50 6.05
CA PHE A 185 -0.33 -8.72 4.62
C PHE A 185 -1.25 -9.91 4.38
N ARG A 186 -2.45 -9.63 3.91
CA ARG A 186 -3.41 -10.66 3.54
C ARG A 186 -2.93 -11.37 2.29
N ILE A 187 -2.91 -12.69 2.34
CA ILE A 187 -2.59 -13.59 1.24
C ILE A 187 -3.87 -14.30 0.80
N ASP A 188 -4.16 -14.33 -0.48
CA ASP A 188 -5.33 -15.03 -0.99
C ASP A 188 -4.97 -16.48 -1.36
N THR A 189 -3.77 -16.71 -1.88
CA THR A 189 -3.26 -18.05 -2.22
C THR A 189 -1.76 -18.15 -1.98
N PRO A 190 -1.19 -19.36 -1.76
CA PRO A 190 0.27 -19.53 -1.66
C PRO A 190 1.07 -19.08 -2.89
N LYS A 191 0.43 -18.93 -4.04
CA LYS A 191 1.08 -18.41 -5.26
C LYS A 191 1.40 -16.92 -5.17
N ASP A 192 0.74 -16.20 -4.27
CA ASP A 192 0.97 -14.77 -4.04
C ASP A 192 2.23 -14.53 -3.19
N ILE A 193 2.80 -15.58 -2.59
CA ILE A 193 4.06 -15.55 -1.86
C ILE A 193 5.22 -15.54 -2.86
N THR A 194 5.48 -14.37 -3.39
CA THR A 194 6.58 -14.08 -4.31
C THR A 194 7.52 -13.03 -3.71
N LEU A 195 8.78 -13.02 -4.17
CA LEU A 195 9.75 -12.04 -3.72
C LEU A 195 9.28 -10.61 -4.06
N ASP A 196 8.68 -10.43 -5.23
CA ASP A 196 8.19 -9.11 -5.67
C ASP A 196 7.07 -8.60 -4.78
N ASN A 197 6.05 -9.42 -4.50
CA ASN A 197 4.93 -9.04 -3.63
C ASN A 197 5.38 -8.71 -2.21
N ILE A 198 6.28 -9.52 -1.65
CA ILE A 198 6.83 -9.27 -0.31
C ILE A 198 7.70 -8.01 -0.32
N ASN A 199 8.56 -7.81 -1.31
CA ASN A 199 9.40 -6.61 -1.42
C ASN A 199 8.56 -5.34 -1.60
N ILE A 200 7.49 -5.37 -2.36
CA ILE A 200 6.55 -4.24 -2.46
C ILE A 200 6.02 -3.89 -1.07
N LYS A 201 5.57 -4.88 -0.29
CA LYS A 201 5.06 -4.64 1.06
C LYS A 201 6.14 -4.13 2.02
N LEU A 202 7.33 -4.71 1.98
CA LEU A 202 8.46 -4.30 2.79
C LEU A 202 8.95 -2.88 2.44
N ASN A 203 8.96 -2.53 1.15
CA ASN A 203 9.39 -1.21 0.68
C ASN A 203 8.35 -0.12 0.96
N ASN A 204 7.05 -0.42 0.85
CA ASN A 204 5.99 0.51 1.19
C ASN A 204 6.07 0.97 2.66
N THR A 205 6.43 0.08 3.57
CA THR A 205 6.64 0.44 4.98
C THR A 205 7.97 1.17 5.19
N LYS A 206 8.99 0.91 4.37
CA LYS A 206 10.21 1.74 4.38
C LYS A 206 9.90 3.19 4.00
N ILE A 207 9.05 3.40 3.00
CA ILE A 207 8.62 4.73 2.57
C ILE A 207 7.83 5.44 3.68
N MET A 208 6.92 4.74 4.38
CA MET A 208 6.12 5.33 5.48
C MET A 208 6.93 5.62 6.75
N ASN A 209 7.99 4.85 7.03
CA ASN A 209 8.85 5.03 8.21
C ASN A 209 10.15 5.76 7.91
N MET A 210 10.37 6.24 6.69
CA MET A 210 11.50 7.13 6.42
C MET A 210 11.36 8.42 7.21
N PRO A 211 12.46 8.97 7.77
CA PRO A 211 12.41 10.29 8.37
C PRO A 211 11.87 11.28 7.33
N LYS A 212 10.99 12.17 7.77
CA LYS A 212 10.46 13.21 6.88
C LYS A 212 11.57 14.17 6.49
N TRP A 213 11.57 14.63 5.24
CA TRP A 213 12.40 15.77 4.89
C TRP A 213 12.03 16.96 5.78
N LYS A 214 13.05 17.54 6.41
CA LYS A 214 12.94 18.75 7.24
C LYS A 214 13.85 19.81 6.63
N GLY A 215 13.25 20.69 5.87
CA GLY A 215 13.96 21.84 5.30
C GLY A 215 13.41 23.14 5.89
N GLU A 216 14.28 24.15 6.00
CA GLU A 216 13.83 25.47 6.40
C GLU A 216 12.87 26.05 5.33
N LYS A 217 11.66 26.46 5.76
CA LYS A 217 10.70 27.26 4.97
C LYS A 217 10.24 26.67 3.64
N LEU A 218 10.14 25.35 3.49
CA LEU A 218 9.56 24.73 2.30
C LEU A 218 8.03 24.89 2.28
N ASN A 219 7.47 25.29 1.14
CA ASN A 219 6.03 25.30 0.91
C ASN A 219 5.59 24.10 0.07
N VAL A 220 4.49 23.45 0.44
CA VAL A 220 3.83 22.40 -0.37
C VAL A 220 2.44 22.88 -0.73
N LEU A 221 2.18 23.04 -2.02
CA LEU A 221 0.88 23.47 -2.56
C LEU A 221 0.14 22.29 -3.19
N ILE A 222 -1.07 22.04 -2.71
CA ILE A 222 -1.95 20.98 -3.24
C ILE A 222 -3.26 21.61 -3.72
N PRO A 223 -3.43 21.79 -5.04
CA PRO A 223 -4.70 22.21 -5.60
C PRO A 223 -5.68 21.04 -5.61
N MET A 224 -6.80 21.16 -4.89
CA MET A 224 -7.81 20.13 -4.78
C MET A 224 -9.24 20.66 -5.00
N ALA A 225 -9.36 21.74 -5.75
CA ALA A 225 -10.62 22.43 -6.05
C ALA A 225 -11.33 21.91 -7.33
N GLY A 226 -10.85 20.85 -7.95
CA GLY A 226 -11.46 20.24 -9.13
C GLY A 226 -12.88 19.74 -8.88
N ALA A 227 -13.70 19.67 -9.94
CA ALA A 227 -15.11 19.26 -9.84
C ALA A 227 -15.31 17.82 -9.34
N GLY A 228 -14.37 16.90 -9.61
CA GLY A 228 -14.52 15.49 -9.23
C GLY A 228 -15.62 14.73 -9.97
N SER A 229 -16.11 15.27 -11.10
CA SER A 229 -17.31 14.82 -11.82
C SER A 229 -17.30 13.34 -12.21
N ARG A 230 -16.14 12.73 -12.43
CA ARG A 230 -16.02 11.30 -12.76
C ARG A 230 -16.43 10.41 -11.60
N PHE A 231 -16.04 10.77 -10.38
CA PHE A 231 -16.41 10.05 -9.17
C PHE A 231 -17.90 10.25 -8.84
N GLU A 232 -18.40 11.47 -9.00
CA GLU A 232 -19.83 11.78 -8.84
C GLU A 232 -20.68 10.96 -9.83
N ALA A 233 -20.29 10.93 -11.11
CA ALA A 233 -20.96 10.11 -12.14
C ALA A 233 -20.90 8.59 -11.83
N ALA A 234 -19.89 8.13 -11.13
CA ALA A 234 -19.76 6.74 -10.67
C ALA A 234 -20.48 6.46 -9.34
N GLY A 235 -21.23 7.42 -8.80
CA GLY A 235 -22.07 7.25 -7.60
C GLY A 235 -21.34 7.43 -6.27
N TYR A 236 -20.15 8.01 -6.26
CA TYR A 236 -19.45 8.31 -4.99
C TYR A 236 -20.12 9.48 -4.28
N THR A 237 -20.42 9.28 -3.00
CA THR A 237 -21.16 10.27 -2.18
C THR A 237 -20.28 11.43 -1.71
N PHE A 238 -18.98 11.19 -1.52
CA PHE A 238 -18.04 12.18 -1.03
C PHE A 238 -17.25 12.82 -2.19
N PRO A 239 -16.83 14.09 -2.04
CA PRO A 239 -15.94 14.71 -3.02
C PRO A 239 -14.61 14.00 -3.04
N LYS A 240 -13.92 14.03 -4.19
CA LYS A 240 -12.69 13.29 -4.46
C LYS A 240 -11.65 13.28 -3.33
N PRO A 241 -11.33 14.39 -2.64
CA PRO A 241 -10.34 14.37 -1.56
C PRO A 241 -10.74 13.52 -0.35
N LEU A 242 -12.02 13.22 -0.19
CA LEU A 242 -12.58 12.46 0.94
C LEU A 242 -12.91 11.00 0.58
N ILE A 243 -12.68 10.59 -0.65
CA ILE A 243 -12.90 9.20 -1.06
C ILE A 243 -11.94 8.30 -0.29
N ASP A 244 -12.48 7.19 0.20
CA ASP A 244 -11.71 6.21 0.96
C ASP A 244 -10.63 5.54 0.10
N VAL A 245 -9.42 5.51 0.65
CA VAL A 245 -8.26 4.80 0.09
C VAL A 245 -7.66 3.98 1.23
N ASN A 246 -8.04 2.69 1.33
CA ASN A 246 -7.58 1.78 2.39
C ASN A 246 -7.85 2.28 3.82
N GLY A 247 -9.06 2.77 4.08
CA GLY A 247 -9.48 3.24 5.39
C GLY A 247 -9.05 4.66 5.73
N LYS A 248 -8.47 5.40 4.78
CA LYS A 248 -8.07 6.81 4.93
C LYS A 248 -8.66 7.68 3.83
N PRO A 249 -9.00 8.95 4.09
CA PRO A 249 -9.32 9.90 3.02
C PRO A 249 -8.18 10.02 2.00
N MET A 250 -8.50 10.13 0.71
CA MET A 250 -7.52 10.24 -0.37
C MET A 250 -6.47 11.34 -0.08
N ILE A 251 -6.88 12.50 0.38
CA ILE A 251 -5.94 13.60 0.69
C ILE A 251 -4.97 13.25 1.82
N GLN A 252 -5.42 12.49 2.82
CA GLN A 252 -4.51 12.00 3.87
C GLN A 252 -3.48 11.06 3.29
N THR A 253 -3.89 10.10 2.45
CA THR A 253 -2.99 9.17 1.76
C THR A 253 -1.95 9.90 0.93
N ILE A 254 -2.33 10.98 0.22
CA ILE A 254 -1.42 11.79 -0.60
C ILE A 254 -0.41 12.54 0.27
N VAL A 255 -0.84 13.19 1.35
CA VAL A 255 0.07 13.95 2.24
C VAL A 255 1.05 13.02 2.95
N GLU A 256 0.59 11.86 3.43
CA GLU A 256 1.45 10.84 4.02
C GLU A 256 2.46 10.28 3.00
N ASN A 257 2.05 10.07 1.74
CA ASN A 257 2.92 9.60 0.67
C ASN A 257 3.97 10.63 0.24
N LEU A 258 3.67 11.92 0.31
CA LEU A 258 4.68 12.97 0.09
C LEU A 258 5.81 12.87 1.11
N ASN A 259 5.50 12.53 2.36
CA ASN A 259 6.46 12.32 3.45
C ASN A 259 7.42 13.50 3.65
N ILE A 260 6.92 14.72 3.57
CA ILE A 260 7.66 15.98 3.65
C ILE A 260 7.09 16.82 4.78
N GLU A 261 7.97 17.34 5.67
CA GLU A 261 7.59 18.34 6.67
C GLU A 261 7.75 19.74 6.05
N ALA A 262 6.64 20.46 5.89
CA ALA A 262 6.58 21.72 5.17
C ALA A 262 5.38 22.58 5.60
N ASN A 263 5.32 23.80 5.09
CA ASN A 263 4.12 24.63 5.16
C ASN A 263 3.12 24.17 4.09
N TYR A 264 2.13 23.38 4.48
CA TYR A 264 1.10 22.92 3.54
C TYR A 264 0.08 24.01 3.23
N ILE A 265 -0.26 24.13 1.96
CA ILE A 265 -1.23 25.07 1.42
C ILE A 265 -2.20 24.28 0.54
N PHE A 266 -3.48 24.28 0.91
CA PHE A 266 -4.52 23.58 0.16
C PHE A 266 -5.43 24.59 -0.52
N VAL A 267 -5.72 24.40 -1.80
CA VAL A 267 -6.76 25.18 -2.51
C VAL A 267 -8.00 24.30 -2.62
N VAL A 268 -9.08 24.69 -1.95
CA VAL A 268 -10.28 23.88 -1.80
C VAL A 268 -11.52 24.61 -2.30
N ARG A 269 -12.55 23.89 -2.73
CA ARG A 269 -13.88 24.47 -2.95
C ARG A 269 -14.51 24.87 -1.62
N LYS A 270 -15.03 26.10 -1.53
CA LYS A 270 -15.71 26.60 -0.34
C LYS A 270 -16.85 25.68 0.07
N GLU A 271 -17.69 25.26 -0.89
CA GLU A 271 -18.78 24.30 -0.65
C GLU A 271 -18.31 23.00 0.02
N HIS A 272 -17.20 22.41 -0.46
CA HIS A 272 -16.66 21.18 0.14
C HIS A 272 -16.12 21.44 1.54
N ARG A 273 -15.44 22.59 1.77
CA ARG A 273 -14.96 22.95 3.08
C ARG A 273 -16.08 23.05 4.11
N GLU A 274 -17.14 23.80 3.78
CA GLU A 274 -18.28 24.02 4.67
C GLU A 274 -19.10 22.76 4.90
N LYS A 275 -19.43 22.02 3.86
CA LYS A 275 -20.28 20.82 3.95
C LYS A 275 -19.60 19.64 4.65
N TYR A 276 -18.31 19.47 4.48
CA TYR A 276 -17.58 18.28 4.93
C TYR A 276 -16.51 18.59 6.00
N SER A 277 -16.46 19.82 6.52
CA SER A 277 -15.48 20.25 7.54
C SER A 277 -14.02 19.92 7.15
N LEU A 278 -13.69 20.17 5.86
CA LEU A 278 -12.36 19.85 5.34
C LEU A 278 -11.23 20.56 6.07
N ASP A 279 -11.47 21.72 6.66
CA ASP A 279 -10.50 22.46 7.49
C ASP A 279 -10.05 21.65 8.70
N ILE A 280 -10.96 20.93 9.35
CA ILE A 280 -10.63 20.07 10.50
C ILE A 280 -9.74 18.92 10.01
N LEU A 281 -10.17 18.20 8.97
CA LEU A 281 -9.38 17.08 8.40
C LEU A 281 -7.99 17.54 7.95
N LEU A 282 -7.91 18.64 7.20
CA LEU A 282 -6.63 19.13 6.67
C LEU A 282 -5.67 19.55 7.78
N ASN A 283 -6.17 20.15 8.89
CA ASN A 283 -5.35 20.45 10.07
C ASN A 283 -4.92 19.21 10.85
N LEU A 284 -5.68 18.11 10.82
CA LEU A 284 -5.24 16.83 11.39
C LEU A 284 -4.12 16.20 10.55
N VAL A 285 -4.23 16.27 9.24
CA VAL A 285 -3.27 15.65 8.31
C VAL A 285 -1.99 16.49 8.16
N ALA A 286 -2.14 17.82 8.13
CA ALA A 286 -1.05 18.79 8.01
C ALA A 286 -1.29 19.96 9.02
N PRO A 287 -0.80 19.84 10.26
CA PRO A 287 -1.02 20.84 11.28
C PRO A 287 -0.53 22.24 10.86
N ASN A 288 -1.32 23.26 11.16
CA ASN A 288 -1.09 24.67 10.79
C ASN A 288 -1.12 24.96 9.28
N CYS A 289 -1.70 24.09 8.47
CA CYS A 289 -1.84 24.31 7.02
C CYS A 289 -2.60 25.60 6.70
N LYS A 290 -2.38 26.11 5.50
CA LYS A 290 -3.15 27.25 4.96
C LYS A 290 -4.20 26.74 4.02
N ILE A 291 -5.42 27.25 4.13
CA ILE A 291 -6.55 26.88 3.29
C ILE A 291 -6.96 28.09 2.47
N VAL A 292 -6.96 27.93 1.15
CA VAL A 292 -7.39 28.93 0.18
C VAL A 292 -8.69 28.44 -0.43
N GLU A 293 -9.74 29.23 -0.28
CA GLU A 293 -11.06 28.90 -0.82
C GLU A 293 -11.23 29.37 -2.25
N VAL A 294 -11.92 28.57 -3.04
CA VAL A 294 -12.40 28.94 -4.37
C VAL A 294 -13.92 28.74 -4.45
N ASN A 295 -14.61 29.75 -4.98
CA ASN A 295 -16.07 29.73 -5.11
C ASN A 295 -16.55 29.15 -6.45
N THR A 296 -15.71 29.24 -7.49
CA THR A 296 -16.04 28.83 -8.87
C THR A 296 -14.92 27.98 -9.46
N ILE A 297 -15.22 27.20 -10.48
CA ILE A 297 -14.22 26.47 -11.24
C ILE A 297 -13.33 27.50 -11.96
N THR A 298 -12.02 27.33 -11.84
CA THR A 298 -11.01 28.15 -12.50
C THR A 298 -10.75 27.69 -13.94
N GLU A 299 -10.05 28.49 -14.72
CA GLU A 299 -9.68 28.16 -16.11
C GLU A 299 -8.53 27.14 -16.22
N GLY A 300 -8.30 26.33 -15.18
CA GLY A 300 -7.30 25.27 -15.14
C GLY A 300 -6.46 25.28 -13.87
N ALA A 301 -5.63 24.24 -13.74
CA ALA A 301 -4.84 24.01 -12.53
C ALA A 301 -3.85 25.13 -12.21
N ALA A 302 -3.23 25.75 -13.23
CA ALA A 302 -2.34 26.88 -13.03
C ALA A 302 -3.06 28.11 -12.45
N CYS A 303 -4.28 28.39 -12.90
CA CYS A 303 -5.10 29.45 -12.31
C CYS A 303 -5.48 29.13 -10.86
N THR A 304 -5.79 27.88 -10.57
CA THR A 304 -6.10 27.42 -9.21
C THR A 304 -4.91 27.63 -8.28
N THR A 305 -3.70 27.27 -8.71
CA THR A 305 -2.48 27.42 -7.88
C THR A 305 -2.15 28.89 -7.59
N LEU A 306 -2.41 29.80 -8.54
CA LEU A 306 -2.18 31.23 -8.34
C LEU A 306 -3.12 31.89 -7.32
N LEU A 307 -4.26 31.27 -6.96
CA LEU A 307 -5.09 31.73 -5.84
C LEU A 307 -4.32 31.68 -4.50
N ALA A 308 -3.29 30.82 -4.42
CA ALA A 308 -2.41 30.74 -3.26
C ALA A 308 -1.21 31.70 -3.34
N LYS A 309 -1.16 32.63 -4.32
CA LYS A 309 -0.03 33.54 -4.59
C LYS A 309 0.51 34.19 -3.32
N LYS A 310 -0.34 34.69 -2.44
CA LYS A 310 0.07 35.36 -1.17
C LYS A 310 0.93 34.51 -0.25
N TYR A 311 0.93 33.18 -0.42
CA TYR A 311 1.71 32.24 0.39
C TYR A 311 2.93 31.68 -0.33
N ILE A 312 2.92 31.68 -1.68
CA ILE A 312 3.97 31.06 -2.49
C ILE A 312 4.83 32.06 -3.27
N ASP A 313 4.41 33.31 -3.41
CA ASP A 313 5.17 34.36 -4.10
C ASP A 313 6.29 34.89 -3.17
N ASN A 314 7.32 34.06 -2.99
CA ASN A 314 8.44 34.36 -2.12
C ASN A 314 9.67 33.53 -2.54
N ASP A 315 10.80 33.75 -1.85
CA ASP A 315 12.06 33.05 -2.14
C ASP A 315 12.18 31.64 -1.53
N CYS A 316 11.12 31.16 -0.85
CA CYS A 316 11.13 29.81 -0.30
C CYS A 316 10.93 28.76 -1.41
N PRO A 317 11.53 27.58 -1.28
CA PRO A 317 11.25 26.47 -2.17
C PRO A 317 9.76 26.10 -2.16
N LEU A 318 9.28 25.68 -3.31
CA LEU A 318 7.90 25.30 -3.52
C LEU A 318 7.83 23.89 -4.14
N ILE A 319 7.09 23.00 -3.51
CA ILE A 319 6.60 21.78 -4.14
C ILE A 319 5.12 21.97 -4.48
N MET A 320 4.76 21.61 -5.70
CA MET A 320 3.37 21.44 -6.10
C MET A 320 3.10 19.97 -6.31
N ALA A 321 2.00 19.46 -5.75
CA ALA A 321 1.61 18.08 -5.91
C ALA A 321 0.12 17.98 -6.25
N ASN A 322 -0.22 17.08 -7.18
CA ASN A 322 -1.59 16.73 -7.44
C ASN A 322 -2.22 16.01 -6.23
N SER A 323 -3.54 16.11 -6.09
CA SER A 323 -4.30 15.53 -4.98
C SER A 323 -4.82 14.12 -5.27
N ASP A 324 -4.32 13.45 -6.30
CA ASP A 324 -4.88 12.20 -6.84
C ASP A 324 -3.85 11.22 -7.39
N GLN A 325 -2.65 11.23 -6.82
CA GLN A 325 -1.56 10.37 -7.27
C GLN A 325 -0.78 9.83 -6.07
N PHE A 326 -0.51 8.54 -6.08
CA PHE A 326 0.37 7.89 -5.12
C PHE A 326 1.65 7.45 -5.84
N VAL A 327 2.81 7.69 -5.24
CA VAL A 327 4.12 7.46 -5.88
C VAL A 327 5.03 6.59 -5.03
N GLU A 328 5.73 5.67 -5.67
CA GLU A 328 6.79 4.89 -5.05
C GLU A 328 8.11 5.63 -5.23
N TRP A 329 8.49 6.43 -4.23
CA TRP A 329 9.62 7.33 -4.30
C TRP A 329 10.35 7.53 -2.96
N ASN A 330 11.54 8.12 -3.03
CA ASN A 330 12.26 8.61 -1.86
C ASN A 330 12.25 10.15 -1.86
N SER A 331 11.35 10.74 -1.08
CA SER A 331 11.20 12.20 -1.00
C SER A 331 12.45 12.91 -0.48
N ILE A 332 13.21 12.26 0.42
CA ILE A 332 14.46 12.81 0.96
C ILE A 332 15.53 12.87 -0.13
N ASP A 333 15.72 11.78 -0.88
CA ASP A 333 16.68 11.73 -1.98
C ASP A 333 16.32 12.75 -3.09
N PHE A 334 15.02 12.86 -3.40
CA PHE A 334 14.54 13.89 -4.33
C PHE A 334 14.89 15.29 -3.86
N MET A 335 14.52 15.64 -2.62
CA MET A 335 14.77 16.97 -2.07
C MET A 335 16.27 17.28 -1.95
N TYR A 336 17.06 16.29 -1.53
CA TYR A 336 18.51 16.42 -1.46
C TYR A 336 19.11 16.71 -2.84
N LYS A 337 18.73 15.94 -3.87
CA LYS A 337 19.19 16.14 -5.24
C LYS A 337 18.78 17.50 -5.81
N MET A 338 17.55 17.94 -5.54
CA MET A 338 17.10 19.27 -6.00
C MET A 338 17.88 20.41 -5.33
N SER A 339 18.19 20.29 -4.04
CA SER A 339 18.97 21.29 -3.29
C SER A 339 20.44 21.30 -3.68
N GLU A 340 21.09 20.12 -3.75
CA GLU A 340 22.52 19.98 -4.02
C GLU A 340 22.88 20.37 -5.44
N GLN A 341 22.08 20.01 -6.43
CA GLN A 341 22.34 20.32 -7.83
C GLN A 341 22.09 21.79 -8.19
N GLN A 342 21.62 22.58 -7.25
CA GLN A 342 21.31 24.01 -7.41
C GLN A 342 20.47 24.34 -8.65
N VAL A 343 19.57 23.42 -9.03
CA VAL A 343 18.64 23.63 -10.14
C VAL A 343 17.57 24.66 -9.79
N ASP A 344 17.08 25.39 -10.78
CA ASP A 344 15.99 26.36 -10.59
C ASP A 344 14.64 25.65 -10.39
N ALA A 345 14.46 24.47 -11.04
CA ALA A 345 13.25 23.67 -10.88
C ALA A 345 13.50 22.17 -11.13
N GLY A 346 12.57 21.33 -10.67
CA GLY A 346 12.62 19.89 -10.81
C GLY A 346 11.26 19.28 -11.13
N ILE A 347 11.26 18.21 -11.91
CA ILE A 347 10.06 17.51 -12.34
C ILE A 347 10.18 16.04 -11.97
N LEU A 348 9.24 15.51 -11.21
CA LEU A 348 9.15 14.08 -10.93
C LEU A 348 8.60 13.36 -12.17
N THR A 349 9.28 12.31 -12.62
CA THR A 349 8.98 11.63 -13.89
C THR A 349 8.97 10.12 -13.75
N PHE A 350 8.29 9.45 -14.69
CA PHE A 350 8.28 8.00 -14.85
C PHE A 350 8.19 7.63 -16.34
N LYS A 351 8.44 6.37 -16.69
CA LYS A 351 8.34 5.93 -18.07
C LYS A 351 6.90 5.65 -18.50
N SER A 352 6.42 6.37 -19.51
CA SER A 352 5.11 6.14 -20.14
C SER A 352 5.04 6.83 -21.49
N THR A 353 4.20 6.31 -22.38
CA THR A 353 3.88 6.93 -23.69
C THR A 353 2.38 7.25 -23.83
N HIS A 354 1.59 6.99 -22.75
CA HIS A 354 0.15 7.17 -22.81
C HIS A 354 -0.23 8.67 -22.80
N PRO A 355 -1.00 9.17 -23.78
CA PRO A 355 -1.26 10.61 -24.00
C PRO A 355 -2.09 11.29 -22.89
N LYS A 356 -2.52 10.57 -21.84
CA LYS A 356 -3.19 11.20 -20.69
C LYS A 356 -2.24 12.01 -19.80
N TRP A 357 -0.92 11.85 -19.97
CA TRP A 357 0.12 12.47 -19.16
C TRP A 357 0.72 13.71 -19.82
N SER A 358 1.45 14.49 -19.05
CA SER A 358 2.40 15.48 -19.54
C SER A 358 3.75 14.83 -19.75
N PHE A 359 4.58 15.36 -20.63
CA PHE A 359 5.87 14.80 -21.03
C PHE A 359 6.99 15.82 -20.97
N VAL A 360 8.21 15.35 -20.81
CA VAL A 360 9.42 16.18 -20.84
C VAL A 360 10.40 15.66 -21.89
N LYS A 361 11.11 16.57 -22.56
CA LYS A 361 12.23 16.26 -23.44
C LYS A 361 13.53 16.74 -22.81
N LEU A 362 14.56 15.89 -22.85
CA LEU A 362 15.87 16.17 -22.29
C LEU A 362 16.90 16.41 -23.39
N ASN A 363 17.95 17.19 -23.08
CA ASN A 363 19.16 17.24 -23.88
C ASN A 363 20.20 16.20 -23.41
N ASP A 364 21.34 16.14 -24.07
CA ASP A 364 22.44 15.20 -23.79
C ASP A 364 23.01 15.35 -22.36
N ASN A 365 22.80 16.49 -21.71
CA ASN A 365 23.23 16.78 -20.35
C ASN A 365 22.14 16.52 -19.30
N ASN A 366 21.04 15.88 -19.69
CA ASN A 366 19.87 15.59 -18.85
C ASN A 366 19.16 16.83 -18.28
N PHE A 367 19.19 17.96 -18.97
CA PHE A 367 18.35 19.11 -18.68
C PHE A 367 17.08 19.10 -19.52
N VAL A 368 15.99 19.54 -18.92
CA VAL A 368 14.70 19.68 -19.62
C VAL A 368 14.78 20.80 -20.64
N THR A 369 14.45 20.50 -21.89
CA THR A 369 14.43 21.46 -23.00
C THR A 369 13.05 21.80 -23.49
N GLU A 370 12.05 20.97 -23.21
CA GLU A 370 10.67 21.15 -23.60
C GLU A 370 9.75 20.34 -22.69
N VAL A 371 8.60 20.86 -22.37
CA VAL A 371 7.49 20.10 -21.77
C VAL A 371 6.24 20.22 -22.61
N ALA A 372 5.42 19.16 -22.64
CA ALA A 372 4.17 19.15 -23.37
C ALA A 372 3.06 18.47 -22.56
N GLU A 373 1.92 19.13 -22.47
CA GLU A 373 0.71 18.60 -21.82
C GLU A 373 -0.05 17.71 -22.80
N LYS A 374 -0.39 16.48 -22.39
CA LYS A 374 -1.20 15.50 -23.15
C LYS A 374 -0.69 15.22 -24.57
N LYS A 375 0.58 15.42 -24.81
CA LYS A 375 1.24 15.17 -26.09
C LYS A 375 2.55 14.44 -25.87
N PRO A 376 2.66 13.15 -26.23
CA PRO A 376 3.90 12.38 -26.08
C PRO A 376 5.01 12.95 -26.99
N ILE A 377 5.96 13.68 -26.40
CA ILE A 377 7.15 14.21 -27.08
C ILE A 377 8.39 13.36 -26.76
N SER A 378 8.24 12.39 -25.84
CA SER A 378 9.24 11.44 -25.38
C SER A 378 8.55 10.26 -24.68
N ASP A 379 9.31 9.33 -24.11
CA ASP A 379 8.84 8.28 -23.19
C ASP A 379 8.91 8.68 -21.70
N ILE A 380 9.21 9.94 -21.41
CA ILE A 380 9.38 10.48 -20.06
C ILE A 380 8.13 11.29 -19.69
N ALA A 381 7.23 10.68 -18.95
CA ALA A 381 6.00 11.31 -18.48
C ALA A 381 6.18 11.97 -17.11
N THR A 382 5.42 13.04 -16.82
CA THR A 382 5.44 13.69 -15.51
C THR A 382 4.44 13.05 -14.57
N VAL A 383 4.80 13.01 -13.29
CA VAL A 383 3.95 12.47 -12.22
C VAL A 383 2.92 13.49 -11.73
N GLY A 384 3.18 14.80 -11.90
CA GLY A 384 2.36 15.85 -11.30
C GLY A 384 2.90 16.32 -9.94
N ILE A 385 4.16 16.01 -9.64
CA ILE A 385 4.92 16.57 -8.52
C ILE A 385 6.07 17.40 -9.11
N TYR A 386 6.09 18.68 -8.73
CA TYR A 386 6.98 19.68 -9.28
C TYR A 386 7.68 20.45 -8.17
N TYR A 387 8.98 20.68 -8.31
CA TYR A 387 9.81 21.46 -7.42
C TYR A 387 10.21 22.78 -8.08
N TRP A 388 10.16 23.87 -7.35
CA TRP A 388 10.71 25.17 -7.72
C TRP A 388 11.61 25.66 -6.59
N LYS A 389 12.82 26.08 -6.93
CA LYS A 389 13.77 26.64 -5.96
C LYS A 389 13.22 27.88 -5.25
N ARG A 390 12.40 28.66 -5.94
CA ARG A 390 11.66 29.81 -5.40
C ARG A 390 10.22 29.78 -5.90
N GLY A 391 9.30 29.92 -4.98
CA GLY A 391 7.89 29.99 -5.34
C GLY A 391 7.56 31.22 -6.21
N SER A 392 8.28 32.32 -6.02
CA SER A 392 8.17 33.53 -6.86
C SER A 392 8.51 33.30 -8.33
N ASP A 393 9.44 32.40 -8.63
CA ASP A 393 9.74 32.03 -10.02
C ASP A 393 8.55 31.30 -10.67
N TYR A 394 7.93 30.36 -9.94
CA TYR A 394 6.71 29.72 -10.42
C TYR A 394 5.60 30.72 -10.71
N VAL A 395 5.32 31.61 -9.76
CA VAL A 395 4.26 32.62 -9.90
C VAL A 395 4.49 33.46 -11.14
N ARG A 396 5.70 33.97 -11.31
CA ARG A 396 6.08 34.78 -12.48
C ARG A 396 5.83 34.05 -13.80
N TYR A 397 6.30 32.82 -13.93
CA TYR A 397 6.18 32.06 -15.17
C TYR A 397 4.73 31.61 -15.43
N ALA A 398 3.97 31.29 -14.38
CA ALA A 398 2.55 30.99 -14.52
C ALA A 398 1.75 32.20 -15.02
N GLU A 399 2.01 33.39 -14.47
CA GLU A 399 1.41 34.64 -14.93
C GLU A 399 1.80 34.98 -16.39
N GLN A 400 3.06 34.76 -16.78
CA GLN A 400 3.51 34.93 -18.16
C GLN A 400 2.79 33.98 -19.12
N MET A 401 2.69 32.71 -18.79
CA MET A 401 1.98 31.72 -19.59
C MET A 401 0.50 32.12 -19.78
N ILE A 402 -0.15 32.56 -18.72
CA ILE A 402 -1.55 32.98 -18.75
C ILE A 402 -1.70 34.24 -19.58
N SER A 403 -0.85 35.25 -19.42
CA SER A 403 -0.86 36.49 -20.20
C SER A 403 -0.66 36.25 -21.69
N LYS A 404 0.10 35.26 -22.07
CA LYS A 404 0.31 34.78 -23.45
C LYS A 404 -0.85 33.91 -23.95
N ASN A 405 -1.83 33.59 -23.10
CA ASN A 405 -2.95 32.71 -23.37
C ASN A 405 -2.57 31.31 -23.90
N ILE A 406 -1.48 30.74 -23.35
CA ILE A 406 -0.98 29.42 -23.73
C ILE A 406 -1.83 28.36 -23.03
N ARG A 407 -2.73 27.72 -23.77
CA ARG A 407 -3.71 26.75 -23.29
C ARG A 407 -3.56 25.40 -23.95
N VAL A 408 -3.95 24.34 -23.24
CA VAL A 408 -4.17 23.02 -23.80
C VAL A 408 -5.62 22.61 -23.46
N ASN A 409 -6.38 22.17 -24.45
CA ASN A 409 -7.81 21.85 -24.30
C ASN A 409 -8.61 22.95 -23.55
N ASN A 410 -8.37 24.22 -23.89
CA ASN A 410 -8.96 25.42 -23.27
C ASN A 410 -8.63 25.62 -21.76
N GLU A 411 -7.68 24.89 -21.20
CA GLU A 411 -7.28 25.03 -19.80
C GLU A 411 -5.82 25.44 -19.67
N PHE A 412 -5.50 26.10 -18.55
CA PHE A 412 -4.13 26.42 -18.16
C PHE A 412 -3.60 25.34 -17.21
N TYR A 413 -2.73 24.47 -17.71
CA TYR A 413 -2.09 23.41 -16.95
C TYR A 413 -0.80 23.88 -16.26
N VAL A 414 -0.39 23.16 -15.20
CA VAL A 414 0.82 23.49 -14.45
C VAL A 414 2.10 23.12 -15.23
N CYS A 415 2.12 21.96 -15.88
CA CYS A 415 3.32 21.48 -16.57
C CYS A 415 3.83 22.47 -17.66
N PRO A 416 3.02 23.07 -18.54
CA PRO A 416 3.48 24.03 -19.54
C PRO A 416 4.14 25.28 -18.99
N VAL A 417 3.97 25.62 -17.71
CA VAL A 417 4.67 26.75 -17.05
C VAL A 417 6.18 26.63 -17.16
N PHE A 418 6.71 25.41 -17.16
CA PHE A 418 8.14 25.17 -17.30
C PHE A 418 8.72 25.65 -18.63
N ASN A 419 7.93 25.70 -19.70
CA ASN A 419 8.40 26.25 -20.98
C ASN A 419 8.79 27.75 -20.87
N GLU A 420 8.07 28.53 -20.06
CA GLU A 420 8.40 29.92 -19.81
C GLU A 420 9.76 30.04 -19.06
N ALA A 421 10.00 29.13 -18.09
CA ALA A 421 11.29 29.09 -17.39
C ALA A 421 12.44 28.62 -18.30
N ILE A 422 12.17 27.68 -19.22
CA ILE A 422 13.15 27.22 -20.22
C ILE A 422 13.54 28.38 -21.16
N LEU A 423 12.57 29.14 -21.61
CA LEU A 423 12.83 30.33 -22.45
C LEU A 423 13.70 31.36 -21.73
N ASP A 424 13.56 31.47 -20.40
CA ASP A 424 14.39 32.36 -19.54
C ASP A 424 15.70 31.67 -19.10
N LYS A 425 16.11 30.60 -19.77
CA LYS A 425 17.36 29.83 -19.55
C LYS A 425 17.51 29.26 -18.13
N LYS A 426 16.42 28.97 -17.46
CA LYS A 426 16.43 28.30 -16.16
C LYS A 426 16.83 26.82 -16.28
N THR A 427 17.57 26.35 -15.29
CA THR A 427 18.02 24.97 -15.22
C THR A 427 16.96 24.09 -14.58
N ILE A 428 16.45 23.13 -15.36
CA ILE A 428 15.39 22.21 -14.91
C ILE A 428 15.88 20.79 -15.10
N LYS A 429 15.74 19.95 -14.07
CA LYS A 429 16.09 18.53 -14.12
C LYS A 429 14.90 17.64 -13.79
N THR A 430 15.00 16.38 -14.19
CA THR A 430 14.03 15.36 -13.83
C THR A 430 14.54 14.49 -12.70
N TYR A 431 13.59 13.92 -11.93
CA TYR A 431 13.84 12.84 -11.00
C TYR A 431 12.95 11.67 -11.39
N ASN A 432 13.55 10.58 -11.84
CA ASN A 432 12.80 9.42 -12.31
C ASN A 432 12.42 8.50 -11.14
N ILE A 433 11.16 8.06 -11.14
CA ILE A 433 10.65 7.05 -10.23
C ILE A 433 10.27 5.79 -11.01
N GLU A 434 10.19 4.67 -10.31
CA GLU A 434 9.85 3.40 -10.95
C GLU A 434 8.35 3.30 -11.21
N LYS A 435 7.52 3.73 -10.25
CA LYS A 435 6.08 3.51 -10.33
C LYS A 435 5.26 4.67 -9.76
N MET A 436 4.20 4.99 -10.47
CA MET A 436 3.18 5.93 -10.07
C MET A 436 1.80 5.28 -10.22
N TRP A 437 0.94 5.52 -9.24
CA TRP A 437 -0.43 5.06 -9.21
C TRP A 437 -1.38 6.24 -9.33
N GLY A 438 -2.23 6.23 -10.35
CA GLY A 438 -3.31 7.19 -10.47
C GLY A 438 -4.41 6.87 -9.47
N LEU A 439 -4.97 7.92 -8.87
CA LEU A 439 -6.18 7.87 -8.04
C LEU A 439 -7.25 8.85 -8.61
N GLY A 440 -7.05 9.30 -9.84
CA GLY A 440 -7.82 10.39 -10.45
C GLY A 440 -9.18 10.00 -11.02
N THR A 441 -9.41 8.69 -11.23
CA THR A 441 -10.68 8.15 -11.72
C THR A 441 -11.10 6.94 -10.88
N PRO A 442 -12.38 6.54 -10.88
CA PRO A 442 -12.85 5.32 -10.21
C PRO A 442 -12.10 4.06 -10.67
N GLU A 443 -11.76 3.97 -11.94
CA GLU A 443 -11.03 2.83 -12.53
C GLU A 443 -9.59 2.80 -12.01
N ASP A 444 -8.89 3.95 -12.02
CA ASP A 444 -7.53 4.07 -11.49
C ASP A 444 -7.49 3.73 -9.98
N LEU A 445 -8.46 4.22 -9.20
CA LEU A 445 -8.60 3.91 -7.78
C LEU A 445 -8.84 2.41 -7.55
N THR A 446 -9.76 1.80 -8.29
CA THR A 446 -10.05 0.37 -8.21
C THR A 446 -8.80 -0.46 -8.55
N PHE A 447 -8.06 -0.05 -9.58
CA PHE A 447 -6.81 -0.68 -9.97
C PHE A 447 -5.76 -0.55 -8.86
N PHE A 448 -5.61 0.61 -8.24
CA PHE A 448 -4.72 0.83 -7.10
C PHE A 448 -5.10 -0.07 -5.93
N LEU A 449 -6.36 -0.03 -5.48
CA LEU A 449 -6.84 -0.82 -4.33
C LEU A 449 -6.65 -2.32 -4.53
N LYS A 450 -6.77 -2.78 -5.78
CA LYS A 450 -6.60 -4.19 -6.13
C LYS A 450 -5.12 -4.62 -6.17
N ASN A 451 -4.22 -3.75 -6.62
CA ASN A 451 -2.85 -4.15 -6.96
C ASN A 451 -1.77 -3.57 -6.02
N PHE A 452 -2.07 -2.51 -5.28
CA PHE A 452 -1.12 -1.90 -4.34
C PHE A 452 -1.08 -2.62 -2.98
N ASN A 453 -2.18 -3.26 -2.58
CA ASN A 453 -2.32 -4.00 -1.31
C ASN A 453 -2.15 -5.51 -1.45
N GLN A 454 -1.75 -5.96 -2.63
CA GLN A 454 -1.46 -7.37 -2.89
C GLN A 454 0.03 -7.65 -2.71
#